data_cecb7c87222f326af74007f537d004b0
#
_entry.id   cecb7c87222f326af74007f537d004b0
#
_cell.length_a   1.000
_cell.length_b   1.000
_cell.length_c   1.000
_cell.angle_alpha   90.00
_cell.angle_beta   90.00
_cell.angle_gamma   90.00
#
_symmetry.space_group_name_H-M   'P 1'
#
loop_
_entity.id
_entity.type
_entity.pdbx_description
1 polymer ?
#
loop_
_entity_poly.entity_id
_entity_poly.type
_entity_poly.pdbx_seq_one_letter_code
_entity_poly.pdbx_strand_id
1 'polypeptide(L)'
;MVKKRGEQQPWMSAPDYGRSLRGLSINLLVKDVARAIAFAREVLGATLVYGDADFAVLRRDGAEWMLHADHTYGDHPLLALTGDGALRGAGVEIRLHDHDPDGAAATAARLGHTVLAAAADKPHGLREVYIADPDGYVWVLDRPLKG
;
A
#
# COMPACT_ATOMS: atom_id res chain seq x y z
N MET A 1 0.97 -2.21 23.46
CA MET A 1 -0.48 -2.39 23.49
C MET A 1 -1.11 -1.68 22.31
N VAL A 2 -2.01 -2.33 21.61
CA VAL A 2 -2.73 -1.76 20.46
C VAL A 2 -3.87 -0.87 20.94
N LYS A 3 -3.90 0.38 20.47
CA LYS A 3 -4.96 1.35 20.79
C LYS A 3 -5.96 1.40 19.64
N LYS A 4 -7.12 0.81 19.83
CA LYS A 4 -8.15 0.76 18.80
C LYS A 4 -9.07 1.98 18.84
N ARG A 5 -9.48 2.43 17.68
CA ARG A 5 -10.50 3.48 17.49
C ARG A 5 -11.71 2.99 16.73
N GLY A 6 -11.58 1.85 16.02
CA GLY A 6 -12.68 1.23 15.30
C GLY A 6 -13.48 0.28 16.17
N GLU A 7 -14.80 0.26 15.99
CA GLU A 7 -15.71 -0.65 16.67
C GLU A 7 -16.07 -1.87 15.82
N GLN A 8 -15.64 -1.87 14.57
CA GLN A 8 -15.98 -2.92 13.61
C GLN A 8 -15.29 -4.23 13.95
N GLN A 9 -16.03 -5.34 13.84
CA GLN A 9 -15.48 -6.67 14.06
C GLN A 9 -14.75 -7.17 12.83
N PRO A 10 -13.48 -7.60 12.93
CA PRO A 10 -12.77 -8.21 11.83
C PRO A 10 -13.41 -9.54 11.38
N TRP A 11 -13.16 -9.92 10.11
CA TRP A 11 -13.64 -11.19 9.55
C TRP A 11 -13.00 -12.41 10.19
N MET A 12 -11.88 -12.23 10.88
CA MET A 12 -11.26 -13.25 11.72
C MET A 12 -10.50 -12.55 12.87
N SER A 13 -10.16 -13.29 13.91
CA SER A 13 -9.41 -12.73 15.01
C SER A 13 -7.97 -12.39 14.59
N ALA A 14 -7.35 -11.43 15.27
CA ALA A 14 -5.95 -11.06 14.99
C ALA A 14 -4.99 -12.25 15.15
N PRO A 15 -5.10 -13.10 16.20
CA PRO A 15 -4.26 -14.29 16.29
C PRO A 15 -4.47 -15.27 15.13
N ASP A 16 -5.71 -15.47 14.70
CA ASP A 16 -6.00 -16.38 13.58
C ASP A 16 -5.42 -15.83 12.28
N TYR A 17 -5.58 -14.53 12.03
CA TYR A 17 -4.97 -13.90 10.86
C TYR A 17 -3.44 -14.06 10.87
N GLY A 18 -2.80 -13.76 11.99
CA GLY A 18 -1.35 -13.91 12.11
C GLY A 18 -0.88 -15.34 11.83
N ARG A 19 -1.60 -16.33 12.37
CA ARG A 19 -1.27 -17.74 12.12
C ARG A 19 -1.52 -18.19 10.68
N SER A 20 -2.38 -17.50 9.94
CA SER A 20 -2.69 -17.82 8.53
C SER A 20 -1.61 -17.37 7.55
N LEU A 21 -0.78 -16.42 7.95
CA LEU A 21 0.20 -15.82 7.04
C LEU A 21 1.31 -16.81 6.67
N ARG A 22 1.75 -16.77 5.42
CA ARG A 22 2.82 -17.63 4.89
C ARG A 22 3.72 -16.79 3.98
N GLY A 23 5.00 -17.19 3.90
CA GLY A 23 5.96 -16.54 3.03
C GLY A 23 6.26 -15.11 3.45
N LEU A 24 6.23 -14.21 2.49
CA LEU A 24 6.49 -12.79 2.72
C LEU A 24 5.20 -12.05 3.02
N SER A 25 5.22 -11.23 4.07
CA SER A 25 4.14 -10.29 4.38
C SER A 25 4.68 -8.86 4.39
N ILE A 26 3.86 -7.92 3.96
CA ILE A 26 4.15 -6.49 4.04
C ILE A 26 3.10 -5.86 4.95
N ASN A 27 3.58 -5.12 5.94
CA ASN A 27 2.76 -4.33 6.84
C ASN A 27 3.21 -2.88 6.76
N LEU A 28 2.33 -2.00 6.30
CA LEU A 28 2.64 -0.59 6.12
C LEU A 28 2.00 0.22 7.25
N LEU A 29 2.84 0.97 7.98
CA LEU A 29 2.35 1.93 8.96
C LEU A 29 1.88 3.17 8.23
N VAL A 30 0.64 3.58 8.48
CA VAL A 30 0.01 4.70 7.78
C VAL A 30 -0.60 5.69 8.78
N LYS A 31 -0.67 6.95 8.38
CA LYS A 31 -1.29 8.00 9.21
C LYS A 31 -2.80 7.87 9.25
N ASP A 32 -3.40 7.50 8.12
CA ASP A 32 -4.85 7.43 7.93
C ASP A 32 -5.20 6.22 7.09
N VAL A 33 -5.79 5.20 7.71
CA VAL A 33 -6.13 3.95 7.02
C VAL A 33 -7.15 4.18 5.91
N ALA A 34 -8.16 5.01 6.13
CA ALA A 34 -9.19 5.27 5.12
C ALA A 34 -8.58 5.87 3.84
N ARG A 35 -7.66 6.81 3.99
CA ARG A 35 -6.95 7.43 2.86
C ARG A 35 -6.05 6.44 2.14
N ALA A 36 -5.35 5.59 2.89
CA ALA A 36 -4.51 4.55 2.31
C ALA A 36 -5.33 3.49 1.58
N ILE A 37 -6.50 3.12 2.09
CA ILE A 37 -7.44 2.21 1.41
C ILE A 37 -7.90 2.83 0.09
N ALA A 38 -8.28 4.10 0.09
CA ALA A 38 -8.74 4.79 -1.12
C ALA A 38 -7.66 4.76 -2.21
N PHE A 39 -6.42 5.06 -1.87
CA PHE A 39 -5.30 4.95 -2.80
C PHE A 39 -5.16 3.53 -3.34
N ALA A 40 -5.16 2.53 -2.47
CA ALA A 40 -4.99 1.14 -2.89
C ALA A 40 -6.09 0.69 -3.84
N ARG A 41 -7.34 1.07 -3.58
CA ARG A 41 -8.48 0.69 -4.44
C ARG A 41 -8.48 1.44 -5.76
N GLU A 42 -8.28 2.75 -5.73
CA GLU A 42 -8.45 3.62 -6.89
C GLU A 42 -7.22 3.60 -7.82
N VAL A 43 -6.03 3.62 -7.27
CA VAL A 43 -4.78 3.66 -8.04
C VAL A 43 -4.22 2.27 -8.28
N LEU A 44 -4.16 1.43 -7.25
CA LEU A 44 -3.55 0.10 -7.35
C LEU A 44 -4.54 -0.98 -7.85
N GLY A 45 -5.83 -0.69 -7.90
CA GLY A 45 -6.83 -1.66 -8.28
C GLY A 45 -7.00 -2.81 -7.28
N ALA A 46 -6.68 -2.56 -6.01
CA ALA A 46 -6.76 -3.57 -4.97
C ALA A 46 -8.20 -3.81 -4.50
N THR A 47 -8.45 -5.03 -4.05
CA THR A 47 -9.68 -5.40 -3.36
C THR A 47 -9.48 -5.24 -1.86
N LEU A 48 -10.44 -4.62 -1.19
CA LEU A 48 -10.44 -4.53 0.26
C LEU A 48 -10.98 -5.84 0.84
N VAL A 49 -10.13 -6.58 1.54
CA VAL A 49 -10.53 -7.80 2.26
C VAL A 49 -11.23 -7.43 3.57
N TYR A 50 -10.62 -6.51 4.31
CA TYR A 50 -11.16 -5.95 5.53
C TYR A 50 -10.55 -4.57 5.78
N GLY A 51 -11.32 -3.67 6.38
CA GLY A 51 -10.78 -2.37 6.78
C GLY A 51 -11.63 -1.68 7.83
N ASP A 52 -10.95 -1.07 8.77
CA ASP A 52 -11.52 -0.15 9.76
C ASP A 52 -10.55 1.02 9.99
N ALA A 53 -10.79 1.84 11.00
CA ALA A 53 -9.94 3.00 11.27
C ALA A 53 -8.53 2.63 11.77
N ASP A 54 -8.33 1.39 12.19
CA ASP A 54 -7.09 0.94 12.84
C ASP A 54 -6.23 0.07 11.91
N PHE A 55 -6.87 -0.70 11.01
CA PHE A 55 -6.23 -1.78 10.30
C PHE A 55 -6.97 -2.10 9.01
N ALA A 56 -6.23 -2.55 7.99
CA ALA A 56 -6.83 -3.03 6.76
C ALA A 56 -6.00 -4.15 6.14
N VAL A 57 -6.66 -4.97 5.34
CA VAL A 57 -6.02 -5.97 4.48
C VAL A 57 -6.47 -5.73 3.06
N LEU A 58 -5.53 -5.56 2.17
CA LEU A 58 -5.73 -5.36 0.74
C LEU A 58 -5.18 -6.57 -0.03
N ARG A 59 -5.83 -6.87 -1.16
CA ARG A 59 -5.42 -7.99 -2.03
C ARG A 59 -5.50 -7.59 -3.49
N ARG A 60 -4.52 -8.03 -4.27
CA ARG A 60 -4.55 -7.91 -5.72
C ARG A 60 -3.75 -9.08 -6.34
N ASP A 61 -4.42 -9.88 -7.18
CA ASP A 61 -3.80 -10.98 -7.95
C ASP A 61 -2.88 -11.88 -7.12
N GLY A 62 -3.36 -12.34 -5.98
CA GLY A 62 -2.61 -13.22 -5.10
C GLY A 62 -1.64 -12.51 -4.16
N ALA A 63 -1.35 -11.23 -4.37
CA ALA A 63 -0.60 -10.43 -3.42
C ALA A 63 -1.54 -9.88 -2.34
N GLU A 64 -1.09 -9.92 -1.10
CA GLU A 64 -1.84 -9.41 0.04
C GLU A 64 -0.92 -8.60 0.94
N TRP A 65 -1.40 -7.48 1.46
CA TRP A 65 -0.64 -6.65 2.39
C TRP A 65 -1.55 -6.03 3.43
N MET A 66 -0.94 -5.55 4.50
CA MET A 66 -1.62 -4.94 5.64
C MET A 66 -1.35 -3.45 5.71
N LEU A 67 -2.31 -2.73 6.26
CA LEU A 67 -2.16 -1.34 6.69
C LEU A 67 -2.47 -1.28 8.18
N HIS A 68 -1.60 -0.59 8.95
CA HIS A 68 -1.85 -0.33 10.36
C HIS A 68 -1.73 1.17 10.63
N ALA A 69 -2.71 1.72 11.31
CA ALA A 69 -2.65 3.12 11.71
C ALA A 69 -1.59 3.34 12.79
N ASP A 70 -0.84 4.42 12.68
CA ASP A 70 0.20 4.78 13.66
C ASP A 70 -0.33 4.78 15.09
N HIS A 71 -1.56 5.27 15.29
CA HIS A 71 -2.15 5.40 16.62
C HIS A 71 -2.39 4.07 17.31
N THR A 72 -2.35 2.93 16.59
CA THR A 72 -2.55 1.61 17.19
C THR A 72 -1.30 1.13 17.93
N TYR A 73 -0.16 1.79 17.73
CA TYR A 73 1.10 1.43 18.35
C TYR A 73 1.52 2.47 19.38
N GLY A 74 1.96 2.01 20.56
CA GLY A 74 2.49 2.88 21.60
C GLY A 74 4.01 3.05 21.50
N ASP A 75 4.70 1.99 21.08
CA ASP A 75 6.16 1.89 21.11
C ASP A 75 6.75 1.07 19.95
N HIS A 76 6.08 1.11 18.80
CA HIS A 76 6.58 0.39 17.63
C HIS A 76 7.94 0.97 17.20
N PRO A 77 8.94 0.10 16.89
CA PRO A 77 10.30 0.59 16.53
C PRO A 77 10.34 1.55 15.37
N LEU A 78 9.43 1.40 14.39
CA LEU A 78 9.37 2.26 13.22
C LEU A 78 8.83 3.65 13.50
N LEU A 79 8.13 3.88 14.61
CA LEU A 79 7.54 5.19 14.90
C LEU A 79 8.59 6.28 15.04
N ALA A 80 9.79 5.94 15.49
CA ALA A 80 10.89 6.90 15.55
C ALA A 80 11.35 7.36 14.16
N LEU A 81 11.07 6.57 13.12
CA LEU A 81 11.46 6.83 11.74
C LEU A 81 10.32 7.42 10.89
N THR A 82 9.11 7.50 11.44
CA THR A 82 7.90 7.88 10.69
C THR A 82 7.32 9.21 11.16
N GLY A 83 8.17 10.09 11.67
CA GLY A 83 7.76 11.42 12.11
C GLY A 83 7.21 12.29 10.98
N ASP A 84 6.79 13.50 11.32
CA ASP A 84 6.24 14.45 10.35
C ASP A 84 7.25 14.76 9.24
N GLY A 85 6.75 14.71 7.99
CA GLY A 85 7.57 14.95 6.81
C GLY A 85 8.45 13.79 6.38
N ALA A 86 8.43 12.66 7.09
CA ALA A 86 9.19 11.47 6.68
C ALA A 86 8.60 10.85 5.41
N LEU A 87 9.48 10.41 4.51
CA LEU A 87 9.13 9.56 3.38
C LEU A 87 9.26 8.11 3.83
N ARG A 88 8.17 7.51 4.23
CA ARG A 88 8.18 6.22 4.91
C ARG A 88 8.73 5.06 4.10
N GLY A 89 8.57 5.13 2.78
CA GLY A 89 9.01 4.07 1.89
C GLY A 89 10.31 4.37 1.14
N ALA A 90 11.09 5.36 1.56
CA ALA A 90 12.32 5.72 0.85
C ALA A 90 13.28 4.53 0.72
N GLY A 91 13.67 4.22 -0.53
CA GLY A 91 14.57 3.11 -0.81
C GLY A 91 13.89 1.75 -1.02
N VAL A 92 12.56 1.67 -0.92
CA VAL A 92 11.80 0.45 -1.19
C VAL A 92 10.88 0.68 -2.39
N GLU A 93 10.90 -0.23 -3.35
CA GLU A 93 9.91 -0.31 -4.41
C GLU A 93 8.96 -1.46 -4.10
N ILE A 94 7.67 -1.17 -4.01
CA ILE A 94 6.64 -2.21 -3.90
C ILE A 94 6.06 -2.37 -5.30
N ARG A 95 6.35 -3.48 -5.94
CA ARG A 95 6.03 -3.68 -7.35
C ARG A 95 4.81 -4.57 -7.53
N LEU A 96 3.83 -4.07 -8.28
CA LEU A 96 2.64 -4.81 -8.70
C LEU A 96 2.70 -5.02 -10.21
N HIS A 97 2.68 -6.29 -10.61
CA HIS A 97 2.80 -6.70 -12.00
C HIS A 97 1.43 -6.83 -12.68
N ASP A 98 1.44 -6.90 -14.01
CA ASP A 98 0.22 -7.04 -14.83
C ASP A 98 -0.80 -5.94 -14.55
N HIS A 99 -0.33 -4.71 -14.46
CA HIS A 99 -1.13 -3.53 -14.23
C HIS A 99 -0.99 -2.57 -15.41
N ASP A 100 -2.00 -1.71 -15.64
CA ASP A 100 -1.92 -0.65 -16.64
C ASP A 100 -1.17 0.57 -16.06
N PRO A 101 0.11 0.80 -16.42
CA PRO A 101 0.86 1.91 -15.85
C PRO A 101 0.31 3.28 -16.24
N ASP A 102 -0.16 3.41 -17.48
CA ASP A 102 -0.71 4.68 -17.98
C ASP A 102 -2.02 5.04 -17.29
N GLY A 103 -2.91 4.06 -17.13
CA GLY A 103 -4.16 4.25 -16.40
C GLY A 103 -3.95 4.59 -14.95
N ALA A 104 -3.01 3.92 -14.30
CA ALA A 104 -2.66 4.20 -12.90
C ALA A 104 -2.07 5.61 -12.74
N ALA A 105 -1.19 6.03 -13.66
CA ALA A 105 -0.63 7.37 -13.65
C ALA A 105 -1.71 8.43 -13.80
N ALA A 106 -2.65 8.25 -14.74
CA ALA A 106 -3.75 9.17 -14.97
C ALA A 106 -4.65 9.28 -13.73
N THR A 107 -5.01 8.15 -13.13
CA THR A 107 -5.82 8.11 -11.91
C THR A 107 -5.11 8.81 -10.74
N ALA A 108 -3.83 8.50 -10.54
CA ALA A 108 -3.04 9.12 -9.48
C ALA A 108 -2.99 10.65 -9.63
N ALA A 109 -2.72 11.13 -10.85
CA ALA A 109 -2.67 12.56 -11.13
C ALA A 109 -4.02 13.23 -10.87
N ARG A 110 -5.11 12.62 -11.35
CA ARG A 110 -6.47 13.14 -11.18
C ARG A 110 -6.86 13.26 -9.70
N LEU A 111 -6.39 12.33 -8.87
CA LEU A 111 -6.71 12.29 -7.44
C LEU A 111 -5.70 13.06 -6.58
N GLY A 112 -4.70 13.68 -7.19
CA GLY A 112 -3.72 14.51 -6.49
C GLY A 112 -2.57 13.75 -5.85
N HIS A 113 -2.36 12.48 -6.24
CA HIS A 113 -1.20 11.72 -5.78
C HIS A 113 0.04 12.06 -6.61
N THR A 114 1.21 11.78 -6.04
CA THR A 114 2.49 12.11 -6.68
C THR A 114 2.93 11.00 -7.63
N VAL A 115 3.03 11.33 -8.91
CA VAL A 115 3.69 10.47 -9.90
C VAL A 115 5.17 10.83 -9.90
N LEU A 116 6.01 9.97 -9.34
CA LEU A 116 7.46 10.20 -9.23
C LEU A 116 8.16 10.06 -10.57
N ALA A 117 7.74 9.09 -11.38
CA ALA A 117 8.24 8.91 -12.74
C ALA A 117 7.08 8.46 -13.61
N ALA A 118 6.87 9.16 -14.71
CA ALA A 118 5.79 8.87 -15.65
C ALA A 118 5.93 7.47 -16.24
N ALA A 119 4.82 6.91 -16.71
CA ALA A 119 4.83 5.62 -17.37
C ALA A 119 5.77 5.64 -18.59
N ALA A 120 6.68 4.69 -18.65
CA ALA A 120 7.70 4.62 -19.69
C ALA A 120 8.13 3.18 -19.94
N ASP A 121 8.53 2.90 -21.17
CA ASP A 121 9.13 1.64 -21.56
C ASP A 121 10.58 1.58 -21.07
N LYS A 122 10.95 0.46 -20.49
CA LYS A 122 12.28 0.26 -19.90
C LYS A 122 13.07 -0.79 -20.66
N PRO A 123 14.42 -0.68 -20.65
CA PRO A 123 15.27 -1.65 -21.38
C PRO A 123 15.12 -3.10 -20.91
N HIS A 124 14.64 -3.31 -19.67
CA HIS A 124 14.44 -4.63 -19.11
C HIS A 124 13.10 -5.28 -19.49
N GLY A 125 12.37 -4.71 -20.46
CA GLY A 125 11.19 -5.35 -21.04
C GLY A 125 9.88 -5.03 -20.37
N LEU A 126 9.84 -4.03 -19.52
CA LEU A 126 8.62 -3.60 -18.82
C LEU A 126 8.26 -2.16 -19.18
N ARG A 127 6.97 -1.87 -19.23
CA ARG A 127 6.46 -0.51 -19.11
C ARG A 127 6.06 -0.28 -17.67
N GLU A 128 6.59 0.75 -17.03
CA GLU A 128 6.39 0.96 -15.60
C GLU A 128 6.17 2.42 -15.23
N VAL A 129 5.47 2.64 -14.13
CA VAL A 129 5.21 3.95 -13.52
C VAL A 129 5.57 3.89 -12.05
N TYR A 130 6.09 4.99 -11.51
CA TYR A 130 6.43 5.14 -10.09
C TYR A 130 5.45 6.12 -9.45
N ILE A 131 4.70 5.67 -8.44
CA ILE A 131 3.69 6.48 -7.77
C ILE A 131 3.93 6.42 -6.27
N ALA A 132 4.01 7.59 -5.63
CA ALA A 132 4.07 7.66 -4.16
C ALA A 132 2.65 7.72 -3.60
N ASP A 133 2.39 6.92 -2.57
CA ASP A 133 1.12 6.96 -1.85
C ASP A 133 1.11 8.12 -0.84
N PRO A 134 -0.02 8.35 -0.13
CA PRO A 134 -0.12 9.46 0.82
C PRO A 134 0.91 9.44 1.96
N ASP A 135 1.47 8.30 2.29
CA ASP A 135 2.47 8.16 3.35
C ASP A 135 3.91 8.16 2.83
N GLY A 136 4.10 8.15 1.51
CA GLY A 136 5.44 8.14 0.90
C GLY A 136 5.95 6.76 0.54
N TYR A 137 5.14 5.71 0.63
CA TYR A 137 5.50 4.41 0.08
C TYR A 137 5.45 4.46 -1.44
N VAL A 138 6.46 3.91 -2.09
CA VAL A 138 6.60 3.94 -3.54
C VAL A 138 6.10 2.64 -4.15
N TRP A 139 5.10 2.78 -5.00
CA TRP A 139 4.49 1.69 -5.74
C TRP A 139 4.91 1.77 -7.21
N VAL A 140 5.42 0.66 -7.73
CA VAL A 140 5.77 0.53 -9.14
C VAL A 140 4.79 -0.44 -9.78
N LEU A 141 4.03 0.09 -10.74
CA LEU A 141 3.05 -0.71 -11.46
C LEU A 141 3.60 -0.94 -12.86
N ASP A 142 3.64 -2.19 -13.29
CA ASP A 142 4.25 -2.55 -14.55
C ASP A 142 3.46 -3.59 -15.32
N ARG A 143 3.79 -3.70 -16.59
CA ARG A 143 3.35 -4.79 -17.46
C ARG A 143 4.45 -5.14 -18.45
N PRO A 144 4.50 -6.38 -18.93
CA PRO A 144 5.46 -6.75 -19.94
C PRO A 144 5.25 -5.97 -21.23
N LEU A 145 6.34 -5.59 -21.88
CA LEU A 145 6.31 -5.14 -23.27
C LEU A 145 6.16 -6.36 -24.18
N LYS A 146 5.52 -6.14 -25.32
CA LYS A 146 5.45 -7.17 -26.35
C LYS A 146 6.84 -7.39 -26.93
N GLY A 147 7.30 -8.63 -26.85
CA GLY A 147 8.58 -9.04 -27.40
C GLY A 147 8.57 -9.19 -28.90
#